data_02310fc56a2af0c6bdd2fe1ba5b6112f
#
_entry.id   02310fc56a2af0c6bdd2fe1ba5b6112f
#
_cell.length_a   1.000
_cell.length_b   1.000
_cell.length_c   1.000
_cell.angle_alpha   90.00
_cell.angle_beta   90.00
_cell.angle_gamma   90.00
#
_symmetry.space_group_name_H-M   'P 1'
#
loop_
_entity.id
_entity.type
_entity.pdbx_description
1 polymer ?
#
loop_
_entity_poly.entity_id
_entity_poly.type
_entity_poly.pdbx_seq_one_letter_code
_entity_poly.pdbx_strand_id
1 'polypeptide(L)'
;MKIINFIFFLVLIITFFSCKNELKINAPYKEIPSIYAVLNPQETIQIIRVNKVFLGDGDANQMAKISDSINYQPGDLTISLKHSVNTNDILFRDSMIIASEGAFNVNQRVYVCSQKLATSGIYTLTVKNNKTG
;
A
#
# COMPACT_ATOMS: atom_id res chain seq x y z
N MET A 1 26.10 -12.60 59.34
CA MET A 1 25.40 -13.50 58.40
C MET A 1 23.98 -13.01 58.02
N LYS A 2 23.12 -12.60 58.94
CA LYS A 2 21.73 -12.18 58.57
C LYS A 2 21.67 -10.94 57.69
N ILE A 3 22.53 -9.94 57.87
CA ILE A 3 22.55 -8.69 57.11
C ILE A 3 23.00 -8.95 55.64
N ILE A 4 24.00 -9.81 55.45
CA ILE A 4 24.49 -10.15 54.10
C ILE A 4 23.42 -10.86 53.29
N ASN A 5 22.66 -11.77 53.90
CA ASN A 5 21.55 -12.44 53.24
C ASN A 5 20.44 -11.49 52.90
N PHE A 6 20.15 -10.49 53.73
CA PHE A 6 19.15 -9.47 53.45
C PHE A 6 19.55 -8.57 52.29
N ILE A 7 20.81 -8.14 52.22
CA ILE A 7 21.34 -7.33 51.11
C ILE A 7 21.28 -8.12 49.79
N PHE A 8 21.69 -9.41 49.84
CA PHE A 8 21.61 -10.27 48.65
C PHE A 8 20.19 -10.44 48.13
N PHE A 9 19.21 -10.60 49.02
CA PHE A 9 17.82 -10.72 48.68
C PHE A 9 17.26 -9.41 48.10
N LEU A 10 17.67 -8.26 48.61
CA LEU A 10 17.30 -6.94 48.13
C LEU A 10 17.83 -6.69 46.69
N VAL A 11 19.10 -7.05 46.44
CA VAL A 11 19.70 -6.93 45.10
C VAL A 11 19.00 -7.83 44.09
N LEU A 12 18.62 -9.04 44.51
CA LEU A 12 17.89 -9.98 43.63
C LEU A 12 16.52 -9.43 43.22
N ILE A 13 15.79 -8.74 44.10
CA ILE A 13 14.51 -8.13 43.79
C ILE A 13 14.66 -6.99 42.77
N ILE A 14 15.71 -6.20 42.86
CA ILE A 14 15.92 -5.05 41.94
C ILE A 14 16.21 -5.53 40.49
N THR A 15 16.79 -6.70 40.29
CA THR A 15 17.08 -7.24 38.96
C THR A 15 15.81 -7.67 38.19
N PHE A 16 14.69 -7.89 38.87
CA PHE A 16 13.43 -8.24 38.22
C PHE A 16 12.64 -7.03 37.68
N PHE A 17 13.01 -5.80 38.02
CA PHE A 17 12.44 -4.60 37.43
C PHE A 17 13.14 -4.24 36.11
N SER A 18 13.25 -5.20 35.21
CA SER A 18 13.66 -4.93 33.84
C SER A 18 12.54 -4.19 33.14
N CYS A 19 12.70 -2.90 32.93
CA CYS A 19 11.79 -2.12 32.09
C CYS A 19 11.69 -2.76 30.70
N LYS A 20 10.51 -3.22 30.32
CA LYS A 20 10.19 -3.52 28.92
C LYS A 20 10.10 -2.18 28.18
N ASN A 21 11.21 -1.74 27.63
CA ASN A 21 11.20 -0.65 26.68
C ASN A 21 10.60 -1.19 25.37
N GLU A 22 9.31 -1.01 25.17
CA GLU A 22 8.72 -1.21 23.85
C GLU A 22 9.23 -0.10 22.94
N LEU A 23 10.24 -0.44 22.15
CA LEU A 23 10.76 0.45 21.12
C LEU A 23 9.69 0.54 20.03
N LYS A 24 8.98 1.65 19.96
CA LYS A 24 8.09 1.95 18.82
C LYS A 24 8.96 2.25 17.61
N ILE A 25 9.22 1.24 16.79
CA ILE A 25 10.08 1.32 15.61
C ILE A 25 9.34 1.94 14.43
N ASN A 26 8.00 1.88 14.44
CA ASN A 26 7.20 2.36 13.33
C ASN A 26 6.94 3.87 13.42
N ALA A 27 7.24 4.58 12.34
CA ALA A 27 6.82 5.96 12.16
C ALA A 27 5.28 6.04 12.08
N PRO A 28 4.68 7.22 12.35
CA PRO A 28 3.25 7.42 12.10
C PRO A 28 2.89 7.02 10.66
N TYR A 29 1.79 6.28 10.52
CA TYR A 29 1.31 5.82 9.21
C TYR A 29 1.14 7.01 8.27
N LYS A 30 1.78 6.92 7.10
CA LYS A 30 1.57 7.83 5.98
C LYS A 30 1.17 6.99 4.77
N GLU A 31 0.01 7.27 4.21
CA GLU A 31 -0.45 6.61 3.01
C GLU A 31 0.44 6.99 1.82
N ILE A 32 1.09 6.00 1.23
CA ILE A 32 1.96 6.16 0.06
C ILE A 32 1.39 5.28 -1.05
N PRO A 33 0.98 5.85 -2.19
CA PRO A 33 0.55 5.05 -3.33
C PRO A 33 1.74 4.40 -4.02
N SER A 34 1.61 3.10 -4.32
CA SER A 34 2.50 2.37 -5.21
C SER A 34 1.79 2.18 -6.55
N ILE A 35 2.33 2.76 -7.60
CA ILE A 35 1.72 2.77 -8.93
C ILE A 35 2.49 1.81 -9.84
N TYR A 36 1.76 0.89 -10.45
CA TYR A 36 2.26 -0.01 -11.47
C TYR A 36 1.42 0.15 -12.73
N ALA A 37 2.05 0.67 -13.80
CA ALA A 37 1.40 0.95 -15.06
C ALA A 37 2.28 0.46 -16.21
N VAL A 38 1.74 -0.45 -17.01
CA VAL A 38 2.34 -0.86 -18.28
C VAL A 38 1.30 -0.58 -19.38
N LEU A 39 1.58 0.42 -20.19
CA LEU A 39 0.68 0.85 -21.25
C LEU A 39 1.17 0.30 -22.58
N ASN A 40 0.26 -0.38 -23.31
CA ASN A 40 0.57 -0.98 -24.59
C ASN A 40 -0.29 -0.35 -25.71
N PRO A 41 0.30 0.43 -26.64
CA PRO A 41 -0.46 1.04 -27.74
C PRO A 41 -1.07 0.01 -28.72
N GLN A 42 -0.61 -1.24 -28.72
CA GLN A 42 -1.18 -2.28 -29.56
C GLN A 42 -2.48 -2.84 -29.00
N GLU A 43 -2.71 -2.70 -27.70
CA GLU A 43 -3.88 -3.20 -27.02
C GLU A 43 -4.97 -2.12 -26.88
N THR A 44 -6.22 -2.55 -26.89
CA THR A 44 -7.36 -1.65 -26.66
C THR A 44 -7.68 -1.49 -25.18
N ILE A 45 -7.23 -2.42 -24.34
CA ILE A 45 -7.46 -2.38 -22.90
C ILE A 45 -6.16 -2.01 -22.22
N GLN A 46 -6.18 -0.93 -21.44
CA GLN A 46 -5.07 -0.50 -20.61
C GLN A 46 -5.41 -0.74 -19.16
N ILE A 47 -4.45 -1.26 -18.41
CA ILE A 47 -4.63 -1.60 -16.99
C ILE A 47 -3.57 -0.89 -16.16
N ILE A 48 -4.00 -0.21 -15.11
CA ILE A 48 -3.14 0.41 -14.11
C ILE A 48 -3.50 -0.18 -12.75
N ARG A 49 -2.49 -0.52 -11.98
CA ARG A 49 -2.63 -0.95 -10.61
C ARG A 49 -2.07 0.11 -9.67
N VAL A 50 -2.88 0.50 -8.68
CA VAL A 50 -2.45 1.40 -7.62
C VAL A 50 -2.78 0.76 -6.29
N ASN A 51 -1.75 0.49 -5.50
CA ASN A 51 -1.86 -0.12 -4.18
C ASN A 51 -1.41 0.86 -3.10
N LYS A 52 -1.87 0.63 -1.87
CA LYS A 52 -1.31 1.28 -0.70
C LYS A 52 -0.03 0.55 -0.28
N VAL A 53 0.99 1.32 0.04
CA VAL A 53 2.07 0.80 0.88
C VAL A 53 1.58 0.87 2.32
N PHE A 54 1.53 -0.25 3.01
CA PHE A 54 1.10 -0.30 4.40
C PHE A 54 2.29 -0.33 5.36
N LEU A 55 2.10 0.30 6.50
CA LEU A 55 3.02 0.28 7.63
C LEU A 55 2.23 -0.18 8.85
N GLY A 56 2.71 -1.21 9.54
CA GLY A 56 2.02 -1.74 10.72
C GLY A 56 2.94 -2.58 11.58
N ASP A 57 2.52 -2.87 12.81
CA ASP A 57 3.27 -3.65 13.79
C ASP A 57 3.14 -5.17 13.58
N GLY A 58 2.39 -5.60 12.57
CA GLY A 58 2.12 -6.99 12.26
C GLY A 58 3.08 -7.60 11.23
N ASP A 59 2.92 -8.91 11.02
CA ASP A 59 3.59 -9.63 9.94
C ASP A 59 3.13 -9.09 8.58
N ALA A 60 4.09 -8.64 7.76
CA ALA A 60 3.83 -8.08 6.43
C ALA A 60 3.07 -9.05 5.50
N ASN A 61 3.33 -10.37 5.60
CA ASN A 61 2.64 -11.39 4.80
C ASN A 61 1.17 -11.53 5.22
N GLN A 62 0.86 -11.35 6.50
CA GLN A 62 -0.53 -11.38 6.99
C GLN A 62 -1.27 -10.10 6.57
N MET A 63 -0.62 -8.95 6.70
CA MET A 63 -1.18 -7.67 6.27
C MET A 63 -1.46 -7.65 4.76
N ALA A 64 -0.58 -8.22 3.94
CA ALA A 64 -0.76 -8.33 2.49
C ALA A 64 -1.97 -9.17 2.06
N LYS A 65 -2.50 -10.04 2.94
CA LYS A 65 -3.72 -10.83 2.70
C LYS A 65 -5.00 -10.07 3.01
N ILE A 66 -4.91 -8.90 3.62
CA ILE A 66 -6.07 -8.06 3.95
C ILE A 66 -6.29 -7.08 2.80
N SER A 67 -7.39 -7.25 2.06
CA SER A 67 -7.71 -6.44 0.88
C SER A 67 -7.66 -4.94 1.17
N ASP A 68 -8.22 -4.50 2.28
CA ASP A 68 -8.30 -3.09 2.65
C ASP A 68 -6.94 -2.48 3.03
N SER A 69 -5.97 -3.32 3.38
CA SER A 69 -4.61 -2.88 3.69
C SER A 69 -3.83 -2.52 2.42
N ILE A 70 -4.13 -3.17 1.30
CA ILE A 70 -3.37 -3.03 0.06
C ILE A 70 -4.14 -2.29 -1.05
N ASN A 71 -5.48 -2.29 -1.01
CA ASN A 71 -6.30 -1.67 -2.04
C ASN A 71 -6.89 -0.35 -1.55
N TYR A 72 -7.08 0.58 -2.48
CA TYR A 72 -7.94 1.75 -2.28
C TYR A 72 -9.40 1.34 -2.36
N GLN A 73 -10.30 2.06 -1.67
CA GLN A 73 -11.73 1.81 -1.78
C GLN A 73 -12.30 2.34 -3.11
N PRO A 74 -13.46 1.84 -3.58
CA PRO A 74 -14.11 2.37 -4.77
C PRO A 74 -14.30 3.89 -4.67
N GLY A 75 -13.85 4.62 -5.69
CA GLY A 75 -13.97 6.07 -5.73
C GLY A 75 -12.92 6.86 -4.94
N ASP A 76 -12.00 6.20 -4.21
CA ASP A 76 -10.92 6.89 -3.50
C ASP A 76 -9.93 7.57 -4.46
N LEU A 77 -9.73 6.99 -5.63
CA LEU A 77 -8.80 7.51 -6.62
C LEU A 77 -9.50 7.92 -7.91
N THR A 78 -9.04 9.01 -8.48
CA THR A 78 -9.30 9.39 -9.88
C THR A 78 -8.00 9.22 -10.65
N ILE A 79 -8.03 8.41 -11.71
CA ILE A 79 -6.87 8.14 -12.55
C ILE A 79 -7.17 8.60 -13.96
N SER A 80 -6.30 9.46 -14.48
CA SER A 80 -6.40 9.97 -15.84
C SER A 80 -5.07 9.91 -16.58
N LEU A 81 -5.13 9.75 -17.87
CA LEU A 81 -4.00 9.75 -18.78
C LEU A 81 -4.21 10.83 -19.83
N LYS A 82 -3.32 11.82 -19.88
CA LYS A 82 -3.35 12.91 -20.83
C LYS A 82 -2.28 12.73 -21.89
N HIS A 83 -2.67 12.79 -23.15
CA HIS A 83 -1.74 12.80 -24.26
C HIS A 83 -1.29 14.23 -24.59
N SER A 84 -0.02 14.43 -24.96
CA SER A 84 0.57 15.75 -25.22
C SER A 84 -0.14 16.57 -26.30
N VAL A 85 -0.82 15.92 -27.24
CA VAL A 85 -1.51 16.58 -28.38
C VAL A 85 -3.03 16.65 -28.17
N ASN A 86 -3.60 15.77 -27.33
CA ASN A 86 -5.03 15.70 -27.13
C ASN A 86 -5.46 16.58 -25.95
N THR A 87 -6.62 17.24 -26.10
CA THR A 87 -7.18 18.07 -25.05
C THR A 87 -7.96 17.29 -24.01
N ASN A 88 -8.48 16.10 -24.38
CA ASN A 88 -9.31 15.28 -23.49
C ASN A 88 -8.48 14.27 -22.75
N ASP A 89 -8.74 14.17 -21.45
CA ASP A 89 -8.13 13.14 -20.59
C ASP A 89 -8.85 11.80 -20.77
N ILE A 90 -8.06 10.74 -20.82
CA ILE A 90 -8.55 9.36 -20.79
C ILE A 90 -8.75 8.98 -19.35
N LEU A 91 -10.00 8.74 -18.94
CA LEU A 91 -10.31 8.34 -17.57
C LEU A 91 -10.31 6.82 -17.43
N PHE A 92 -9.69 6.35 -16.36
CA PHE A 92 -9.69 4.95 -15.98
C PHE A 92 -10.85 4.66 -15.00
N ARG A 93 -11.52 3.55 -15.23
CA ARG A 93 -12.59 3.05 -14.35
C ARG A 93 -12.06 2.00 -13.40
N ASP A 94 -12.54 2.04 -12.20
CA ASP A 94 -12.32 1.08 -11.15
C ASP A 94 -12.85 -0.31 -11.56
N SER A 95 -12.05 -1.34 -11.34
CA SER A 95 -12.37 -2.74 -11.61
C SER A 95 -11.67 -3.66 -10.59
N MET A 96 -12.04 -4.92 -10.59
CA MET A 96 -11.48 -5.91 -9.68
C MET A 96 -10.97 -7.12 -10.45
N ILE A 97 -9.74 -7.53 -10.17
CA ILE A 97 -9.21 -8.83 -10.62
C ILE A 97 -9.34 -9.80 -9.45
N ILE A 98 -10.06 -10.89 -9.69
CA ILE A 98 -10.19 -11.97 -8.74
C ILE A 98 -8.95 -12.86 -8.86
N ALA A 99 -8.17 -12.94 -7.81
CA ALA A 99 -7.04 -13.86 -7.76
C ALA A 99 -7.54 -15.26 -7.43
N SER A 100 -7.28 -16.21 -8.31
CA SER A 100 -7.70 -17.62 -8.16
C SER A 100 -6.60 -18.50 -7.56
N GLU A 101 -5.34 -18.10 -7.62
CA GLU A 101 -4.19 -18.91 -7.22
C GLU A 101 -3.04 -18.06 -6.67
N GLY A 102 -2.14 -18.70 -5.91
CA GLY A 102 -0.90 -18.12 -5.40
C GLY A 102 -0.90 -17.82 -3.90
N ALA A 103 0.27 -17.49 -3.38
CA ALA A 103 0.48 -17.22 -1.94
C ALA A 103 -0.30 -15.99 -1.44
N PHE A 104 -0.65 -15.08 -2.34
CA PHE A 104 -1.40 -13.86 -2.08
C PHE A 104 -2.66 -13.81 -2.94
N ASN A 105 -3.61 -14.73 -2.69
CA ASN A 105 -4.87 -14.84 -3.43
C ASN A 105 -5.91 -13.80 -2.99
N VAL A 106 -5.50 -12.55 -2.86
CA VAL A 106 -6.38 -11.44 -2.51
C VAL A 106 -6.86 -10.75 -3.77
N ASN A 107 -8.15 -10.45 -3.83
CA ASN A 107 -8.72 -9.67 -4.90
C ASN A 107 -8.00 -8.33 -5.03
N GLN A 108 -7.61 -7.99 -6.23
CA GLN A 108 -6.81 -6.81 -6.52
C GLN A 108 -7.63 -5.78 -7.26
N ARG A 109 -7.65 -4.56 -6.73
CA ARG A 109 -8.24 -3.44 -7.42
C ARG A 109 -7.30 -2.95 -8.51
N VAL A 110 -7.88 -2.76 -9.69
CA VAL A 110 -7.20 -2.22 -10.87
C VAL A 110 -8.04 -1.12 -11.50
N TYR A 111 -7.41 -0.32 -12.32
CA TYR A 111 -8.07 0.75 -13.04
C TYR A 111 -7.90 0.48 -14.53
N VAL A 112 -9.01 0.48 -15.25
CA VAL A 112 -9.08 0.01 -16.64
C VAL A 112 -9.66 1.09 -17.53
N CYS A 113 -9.07 1.29 -18.69
CA CYS A 113 -9.72 1.99 -19.79
C CYS A 113 -9.73 1.12 -21.06
N SER A 114 -10.77 1.30 -21.86
CA SER A 114 -10.94 0.58 -23.13
C SER A 114 -10.68 1.53 -24.29
N GLN A 115 -9.45 2.01 -24.38
CA GLN A 115 -9.05 2.96 -25.42
C GLN A 115 -7.66 2.61 -25.94
N LYS A 116 -7.54 2.53 -27.26
CA LYS A 116 -6.25 2.37 -27.93
C LYS A 116 -5.44 3.65 -27.79
N LEU A 117 -4.19 3.50 -27.39
CA LEU A 117 -3.29 4.63 -27.24
C LEU A 117 -2.58 4.95 -28.56
N ALA A 118 -2.18 6.21 -28.75
CA ALA A 118 -1.32 6.58 -29.85
C ALA A 118 0.08 5.99 -29.65
N THR A 119 0.73 5.63 -30.74
CA THR A 119 2.08 5.06 -30.74
C THR A 119 3.18 6.10 -30.62
N SER A 120 2.84 7.37 -30.74
CA SER A 120 3.77 8.51 -30.63
C SER A 120 3.21 9.55 -29.65
N GLY A 121 4.11 10.38 -29.14
CA GLY A 121 3.76 11.44 -28.18
C GLY A 121 4.10 11.07 -26.75
N ILE A 122 3.78 11.99 -25.84
CA ILE A 122 4.03 11.84 -24.40
C ILE A 122 2.70 11.67 -23.70
N TYR A 123 2.61 10.70 -22.81
CA TYR A 123 1.47 10.51 -21.93
C TYR A 123 1.83 10.93 -20.50
N THR A 124 1.00 11.73 -19.90
CA THR A 124 1.09 12.11 -18.48
C THR A 124 0.02 11.37 -17.71
N LEU A 125 0.44 10.49 -16.79
CA LEU A 125 -0.43 9.81 -15.86
C LEU A 125 -0.65 10.67 -14.62
N THR A 126 -1.91 10.92 -14.29
CA THR A 126 -2.30 11.60 -13.06
C THR A 126 -3.09 10.65 -12.18
N VAL A 127 -2.65 10.49 -10.95
CA VAL A 127 -3.34 9.73 -9.89
C VAL A 127 -3.68 10.71 -8.78
N LYS A 128 -4.95 10.97 -8.59
CA LYS A 128 -5.46 11.88 -7.57
C LYS A 128 -6.19 11.10 -6.49
N ASN A 129 -5.82 11.32 -5.23
CA ASN A 129 -6.58 10.82 -4.09
C ASN A 129 -7.71 11.81 -3.78
N ASN A 130 -8.95 11.36 -3.90
CA ASN A 130 -10.14 12.19 -3.72
C ASN A 130 -10.41 12.58 -2.26
N LYS A 131 -9.74 11.91 -1.31
CA LYS A 131 -9.87 12.20 0.13
C LYS A 131 -8.85 13.21 0.64
N THR A 132 -7.65 13.19 0.05
CA THR A 132 -6.54 14.02 0.55
C THR A 132 -6.12 15.13 -0.41
N GLY A 133 -6.58 15.09 -1.64
CA GLY A 133 -6.27 16.09 -2.69
C GLY A 133 -5.14 15.68 -3.62
#